data_d75e62c1b1c0a768c0d92e2a2d5a796e
#
_entry.id   d75e62c1b1c0a768c0d92e2a2d5a796e
#
_cell.length_a   1.000
_cell.length_b   1.000
_cell.length_c   1.000
_cell.angle_alpha   90.00
_cell.angle_beta   90.00
_cell.angle_gamma   90.00
#
_symmetry.space_group_name_H-M   'P 1'
#
loop_
_entity.id
_entity.type
_entity.pdbx_description
1 polymer ?
#
loop_
_entity_poly.entity_id
_entity_poly.type
_entity_poly.pdbx_seq_one_letter_code
_entity_poly.pdbx_strand_id
1 'polypeptide(L)'
;SNGKLTKKIFDKKREEGIIDEPPYPIKWIKDGTEEFICLKEESEKMSKSKFNVDSPDEIVEKYGADTFRMYEMFLGPVEQSKPWDTKGIEGVHRFLRKLWRLFYDDLKGKVWNEEKATDAELKVLHRTIKKIEEDTERFSFNTAVSTFMICVNELADMKCHKKEILEPLLFLLSPYAPHISAELCSLLGSKFSPVGEDAEGSVYPVFNPALLEESSKEYPVSINGKVRTNIIIAL
;
A
#
# COMPACT_ATOMS: atom_id res chain seq x y z
N SER A 1 -24.10 6.62 -10.19
CA SER A 1 -25.57 6.46 -10.23
C SER A 1 -26.09 6.52 -8.79
N ASN A 2 -26.98 7.48 -8.53
CA ASN A 2 -27.45 7.83 -7.17
C ASN A 2 -28.37 6.79 -6.52
N GLY A 3 -27.98 5.52 -6.44
CA GLY A 3 -28.78 4.50 -5.75
C GLY A 3 -30.24 4.34 -6.26
N LYS A 4 -30.52 4.78 -7.48
CA LYS A 4 -31.82 4.62 -8.13
C LYS A 4 -31.72 3.53 -9.19
N LEU A 5 -32.60 2.54 -9.13
CA LEU A 5 -32.72 1.51 -10.17
C LEU A 5 -34.09 1.67 -10.83
N THR A 6 -34.08 1.98 -12.15
CA THR A 6 -35.31 2.13 -12.90
C THR A 6 -35.94 0.76 -13.16
N LYS A 7 -37.29 0.72 -13.25
CA LYS A 7 -38.05 -0.51 -13.50
C LYS A 7 -37.59 -1.22 -14.78
N LYS A 8 -37.31 -0.46 -15.84
CA LYS A 8 -36.81 -1.00 -17.10
C LYS A 8 -35.49 -1.75 -16.94
N ILE A 9 -34.54 -1.21 -16.13
CA ILE A 9 -33.25 -1.86 -15.89
C ILE A 9 -33.44 -3.06 -14.95
N PHE A 10 -34.32 -2.94 -13.97
CA PHE A 10 -34.66 -4.05 -13.07
C PHE A 10 -35.23 -5.24 -13.83
N ASP A 11 -36.26 -5.02 -14.66
CA ASP A 11 -36.92 -6.06 -15.42
C ASP A 11 -35.93 -6.76 -16.37
N LYS A 12 -35.08 -5.97 -17.08
CA LYS A 12 -34.04 -6.52 -17.94
C LYS A 12 -33.04 -7.40 -17.16
N LYS A 13 -32.55 -6.94 -16.03
CA LYS A 13 -31.59 -7.71 -15.19
C LYS A 13 -32.22 -8.97 -14.59
N ARG A 14 -33.51 -8.93 -14.32
CA ARG A 14 -34.26 -10.10 -13.86
C ARG A 14 -34.41 -11.13 -14.99
N GLU A 15 -34.71 -10.72 -16.20
CA GLU A 15 -34.75 -11.58 -17.38
C GLU A 15 -33.37 -12.21 -17.67
N GLU A 16 -32.30 -11.50 -17.42
CA GLU A 16 -30.91 -11.96 -17.53
C GLU A 16 -30.48 -12.88 -16.36
N GLY A 17 -31.34 -13.12 -15.36
CA GLY A 17 -31.03 -13.93 -14.18
C GLY A 17 -30.03 -13.31 -13.21
N ILE A 18 -29.79 -12.01 -13.32
CA ILE A 18 -28.86 -11.26 -12.46
C ILE A 18 -29.53 -10.81 -11.14
N ILE A 19 -30.85 -10.65 -11.17
CA ILE A 19 -31.64 -10.26 -10.00
C ILE A 19 -32.73 -11.31 -9.78
N ASP A 20 -32.75 -11.89 -8.57
CA ASP A 20 -33.78 -12.82 -8.14
C ASP A 20 -35.12 -12.11 -7.93
N GLU A 21 -36.19 -12.89 -7.95
CA GLU A 21 -37.49 -12.36 -7.62
C GLU A 21 -37.52 -11.95 -6.11
N PRO A 22 -37.81 -10.66 -5.83
CA PRO A 22 -37.75 -10.21 -4.46
C PRO A 22 -38.85 -10.88 -3.63
N PRO A 23 -38.56 -11.29 -2.38
CA PRO A 23 -39.52 -11.99 -1.52
C PRO A 23 -40.69 -11.10 -1.08
N TYR A 24 -40.66 -9.82 -1.38
CA TYR A 24 -41.70 -8.84 -1.06
C TYR A 24 -42.06 -8.01 -2.29
N PRO A 25 -43.31 -7.51 -2.40
CA PRO A 25 -43.69 -6.63 -3.50
C PRO A 25 -42.89 -5.33 -3.48
N ILE A 26 -42.27 -5.01 -4.62
CA ILE A 26 -41.49 -3.77 -4.78
C ILE A 26 -42.44 -2.58 -4.83
N LYS A 27 -42.20 -1.60 -3.95
CA LYS A 27 -42.87 -0.30 -4.03
C LYS A 27 -42.15 0.65 -4.96
N TRP A 28 -42.61 0.80 -6.17
CA TRP A 28 -42.07 1.71 -7.16
C TRP A 28 -42.41 3.18 -6.85
N ILE A 29 -41.43 4.05 -6.98
CA ILE A 29 -41.57 5.49 -6.85
C ILE A 29 -41.64 6.07 -8.28
N LYS A 30 -42.63 6.93 -8.51
CA LYS A 30 -42.78 7.60 -9.82
C LYS A 30 -42.17 8.99 -9.79
N ASP A 31 -41.38 9.27 -10.84
CA ASP A 31 -40.81 10.59 -11.10
C ASP A 31 -40.99 10.89 -12.60
N GLY A 32 -42.00 11.68 -12.93
CA GLY A 32 -42.42 11.87 -14.30
C GLY A 32 -42.95 10.59 -14.95
N THR A 33 -42.29 10.16 -16.02
CA THR A 33 -42.61 8.95 -16.77
C THR A 33 -41.83 7.72 -16.33
N GLU A 34 -40.88 7.87 -15.42
CA GLU A 34 -40.02 6.77 -14.96
C GLU A 34 -40.48 6.24 -13.60
N GLU A 35 -40.47 4.91 -13.47
CA GLU A 35 -40.64 4.23 -12.20
C GLU A 35 -39.26 3.72 -11.75
N PHE A 36 -38.90 3.98 -10.49
CA PHE A 36 -37.63 3.54 -9.89
C PHE A 36 -37.79 3.11 -8.45
N ILE A 37 -36.79 2.38 -7.93
CA ILE A 37 -36.62 2.07 -6.50
C ILE A 37 -35.34 2.74 -6.01
N CYS A 38 -35.36 3.17 -4.76
CA CYS A 38 -34.15 3.59 -4.07
C CYS A 38 -33.43 2.33 -3.55
N LEU A 39 -32.17 2.19 -3.95
CA LEU A 39 -31.32 1.14 -3.42
C LEU A 39 -30.55 1.67 -2.20
N LYS A 40 -30.46 0.84 -1.18
CA LYS A 40 -29.59 1.07 -0.03
C LYS A 40 -28.38 0.16 -0.21
N GLU A 41 -27.19 0.75 -0.16
CA GLU A 41 -25.96 -0.02 -0.13
C GLU A 41 -25.76 -0.58 1.28
N GLU A 42 -25.60 -1.90 1.38
CA GLU A 42 -25.25 -2.59 2.62
C GLU A 42 -24.01 -3.44 2.38
N SER A 43 -23.07 -3.36 3.34
CA SER A 43 -21.90 -4.23 3.30
C SER A 43 -22.30 -5.64 3.72
N GLU A 44 -22.14 -6.58 2.82
CA GLU A 44 -22.40 -7.99 3.05
C GLU A 44 -21.17 -8.84 2.80
N LYS A 45 -21.16 -10.06 3.39
CA LYS A 45 -20.12 -11.04 3.10
C LYS A 45 -20.18 -11.41 1.62
N MET A 46 -19.00 -11.38 0.96
CA MET A 46 -18.86 -11.83 -0.42
C MET A 46 -19.30 -13.28 -0.59
N SER A 47 -20.09 -13.54 -1.60
CA SER A 47 -20.57 -14.88 -1.94
C SER A 47 -20.88 -14.96 -3.45
N LYS A 48 -20.50 -16.08 -4.08
CA LYS A 48 -20.79 -16.32 -5.51
C LYS A 48 -22.30 -16.29 -5.78
N SER A 49 -23.12 -16.80 -4.83
CA SER A 49 -24.58 -16.78 -4.95
C SER A 49 -25.20 -15.39 -4.87
N LYS A 50 -24.47 -14.41 -4.31
CA LYS A 50 -24.90 -13.01 -4.21
C LYS A 50 -24.35 -12.13 -5.32
N PHE A 51 -23.52 -12.67 -6.20
CA PHE A 51 -22.87 -11.94 -7.31
C PHE A 51 -22.12 -10.68 -6.87
N ASN A 52 -21.59 -10.69 -5.64
CA ASN A 52 -20.85 -9.58 -5.06
C ASN A 52 -19.37 -9.91 -4.79
N VAL A 53 -18.78 -10.75 -5.63
CA VAL A 53 -17.40 -11.23 -5.51
C VAL A 53 -16.56 -10.62 -6.62
N ASP A 54 -15.41 -10.02 -6.26
CA ASP A 54 -14.34 -9.73 -7.20
C ASP A 54 -13.43 -10.95 -7.33
N SER A 55 -13.06 -11.33 -8.56
CA SER A 55 -12.16 -12.46 -8.80
C SER A 55 -10.72 -12.04 -8.50
N PRO A 56 -9.98 -12.77 -7.63
CA PRO A 56 -8.55 -12.55 -7.46
C PRO A 56 -7.77 -12.59 -8.76
N ASP A 57 -8.15 -13.48 -9.70
CA ASP A 57 -7.46 -13.63 -10.98
C ASP A 57 -7.53 -12.35 -11.82
N GLU A 58 -8.72 -11.72 -11.90
CA GLU A 58 -8.92 -10.45 -12.61
C GLU A 58 -8.11 -9.31 -11.98
N ILE A 59 -8.03 -9.28 -10.64
CA ILE A 59 -7.26 -8.28 -9.91
C ILE A 59 -5.76 -8.49 -10.15
N VAL A 60 -5.28 -9.72 -10.10
CA VAL A 60 -3.87 -10.06 -10.34
C VAL A 60 -3.49 -9.77 -11.79
N GLU A 61 -4.35 -10.08 -12.76
CA GLU A 61 -4.10 -9.74 -14.17
C GLU A 61 -3.98 -8.22 -14.39
N LYS A 62 -4.81 -7.44 -13.72
CA LYS A 62 -4.86 -5.98 -13.90
C LYS A 62 -3.76 -5.23 -13.14
N TYR A 63 -3.46 -5.64 -11.91
CA TYR A 63 -2.60 -4.88 -10.99
C TYR A 63 -1.32 -5.61 -10.57
N GLY A 64 -1.24 -6.92 -10.83
CA GLY A 64 -0.14 -7.78 -10.39
C GLY A 64 -0.35 -8.38 -9.00
N ALA A 65 0.26 -9.55 -8.77
CA ALA A 65 0.11 -10.32 -7.53
C ALA A 65 0.63 -9.55 -6.30
N ASP A 66 1.75 -8.86 -6.40
CA ASP A 66 2.33 -8.09 -5.29
C ASP A 66 1.42 -6.93 -4.86
N THR A 67 0.78 -6.24 -5.82
CA THR A 67 -0.20 -5.20 -5.52
C THR A 67 -1.39 -5.76 -4.76
N PHE A 68 -1.92 -6.90 -5.20
CA PHE A 68 -3.04 -7.58 -4.56
C PHE A 68 -2.68 -8.00 -3.12
N ARG A 69 -1.54 -8.70 -2.95
CA ARG A 69 -1.06 -9.13 -1.63
C ARG A 69 -0.92 -7.98 -0.64
N MET A 70 -0.23 -6.91 -1.07
CA MET A 70 -0.04 -5.73 -0.21
C MET A 70 -1.36 -5.03 0.09
N TYR A 71 -2.29 -4.99 -0.86
CA TYR A 71 -3.59 -4.38 -0.65
C TYR A 71 -4.42 -5.14 0.38
N GLU A 72 -4.45 -6.49 0.33
CA GLU A 72 -5.08 -7.33 1.33
C GLU A 72 -4.54 -7.03 2.75
N MET A 73 -3.23 -6.89 2.88
CA MET A 73 -2.59 -6.52 4.15
C MET A 73 -2.91 -5.07 4.57
N PHE A 74 -3.09 -4.16 3.60
CA PHE A 74 -3.30 -2.73 3.85
C PHE A 74 -4.71 -2.37 4.29
N LEU A 75 -5.73 -3.16 3.91
CA LEU A 75 -7.15 -2.88 4.15
C LEU A 75 -7.48 -2.56 5.63
N GLY A 76 -6.66 -3.00 6.58
CA GLY A 76 -6.77 -2.68 8.01
C GLY A 76 -6.42 -3.86 8.92
N PRO A 77 -6.71 -3.84 10.24
CA PRO A 77 -6.38 -4.89 11.18
C PRO A 77 -6.95 -6.26 10.77
N VAL A 78 -6.18 -7.34 10.96
CA VAL A 78 -6.55 -8.69 10.50
C VAL A 78 -7.85 -9.20 11.12
N GLU A 79 -8.14 -8.80 12.36
CA GLU A 79 -9.31 -9.26 13.12
C GLU A 79 -10.62 -8.60 12.67
N GLN A 80 -10.57 -7.56 11.85
CA GLN A 80 -11.77 -6.80 11.49
C GLN A 80 -12.25 -7.13 10.08
N SER A 81 -13.56 -7.29 9.94
CA SER A 81 -14.21 -7.34 8.62
C SER A 81 -14.13 -5.97 7.95
N LYS A 82 -13.82 -5.96 6.66
CA LYS A 82 -13.62 -4.74 5.89
C LYS A 82 -14.37 -4.79 4.58
N PRO A 83 -14.95 -3.65 4.15
CA PRO A 83 -15.50 -3.57 2.82
C PRO A 83 -14.36 -3.62 1.79
N TRP A 84 -14.55 -4.42 0.75
CA TRP A 84 -13.65 -4.41 -0.40
C TRP A 84 -13.88 -3.12 -1.20
N ASP A 85 -12.79 -2.41 -1.51
CA ASP A 85 -12.83 -1.23 -2.39
C ASP A 85 -11.74 -1.33 -3.46
N THR A 86 -12.14 -1.67 -4.67
CA THR A 86 -11.23 -1.80 -5.81
C THR A 86 -10.46 -0.50 -6.12
N LYS A 87 -10.98 0.66 -5.72
CA LYS A 87 -10.28 1.94 -5.92
C LYS A 87 -9.05 2.09 -5.00
N GLY A 88 -9.10 1.51 -3.81
CA GLY A 88 -7.99 1.56 -2.85
C GLY A 88 -6.73 0.85 -3.35
N ILE A 89 -6.87 -0.18 -4.19
CA ILE A 89 -5.75 -0.95 -4.73
C ILE A 89 -4.82 -0.11 -5.61
N GLU A 90 -5.35 0.92 -6.29
CA GLU A 90 -4.55 1.83 -7.11
C GLU A 90 -3.51 2.61 -6.29
N GLY A 91 -3.79 2.85 -5.01
CA GLY A 91 -2.84 3.47 -4.08
C GLY A 91 -1.59 2.62 -3.88
N VAL A 92 -1.79 1.31 -3.66
CA VAL A 92 -0.71 0.33 -3.52
C VAL A 92 0.04 0.14 -4.83
N HIS A 93 -0.67 0.06 -5.95
CA HIS A 93 -0.04 -0.04 -7.27
C HIS A 93 0.88 1.16 -7.56
N ARG A 94 0.42 2.39 -7.26
CA ARG A 94 1.24 3.60 -7.40
C ARG A 94 2.46 3.59 -6.47
N PHE A 95 2.32 3.05 -5.26
CA PHE A 95 3.44 2.87 -4.34
C PHE A 95 4.52 1.96 -4.94
N LEU A 96 4.16 0.77 -5.45
CA LEU A 96 5.12 -0.14 -6.07
C LEU A 96 5.80 0.47 -7.29
N ARG A 97 5.08 1.25 -8.11
CA ARG A 97 5.66 2.02 -9.20
C ARG A 97 6.63 3.12 -8.70
N LYS A 98 6.33 3.75 -7.56
CA LYS A 98 7.24 4.74 -6.95
C LYS A 98 8.49 4.06 -6.38
N LEU A 99 8.34 2.90 -5.76
CA LEU A 99 9.46 2.06 -5.33
C LEU A 99 10.37 1.72 -6.53
N TRP A 100 9.81 1.21 -7.63
CA TRP A 100 10.57 0.89 -8.84
C TRP A 100 11.44 2.06 -9.32
N ARG A 101 10.91 3.28 -9.27
CA ARG A 101 11.63 4.48 -9.69
C ARG A 101 12.83 4.87 -8.82
N LEU A 102 12.96 4.32 -7.63
CA LEU A 102 14.21 4.46 -6.86
C LEU A 102 15.38 3.69 -7.48
N PHE A 103 15.07 2.70 -8.31
CA PHE A 103 16.04 1.82 -8.96
C PHE A 103 16.21 2.09 -10.45
N TYR A 104 15.12 2.41 -11.12
CA TYR A 104 15.05 2.60 -12.57
C TYR A 104 14.21 3.79 -12.96
N ASP A 105 14.74 4.57 -13.89
CA ASP A 105 14.03 5.65 -14.57
C ASP A 105 13.70 5.21 -16.00
N ASP A 106 12.50 5.54 -16.49
CA ASP A 106 12.01 5.11 -17.80
C ASP A 106 12.89 5.60 -18.97
N LEU A 107 13.59 6.73 -18.78
CA LEU A 107 14.46 7.35 -19.80
C LEU A 107 15.93 7.06 -19.59
N LYS A 108 16.38 7.00 -18.34
CA LYS A 108 17.79 6.88 -17.97
C LYS A 108 18.22 5.44 -17.70
N GLY A 109 17.27 4.52 -17.53
CA GLY A 109 17.53 3.16 -17.12
C GLY A 109 17.91 3.08 -15.63
N LYS A 110 19.00 2.38 -15.32
CA LYS A 110 19.52 2.23 -13.96
C LYS A 110 19.87 3.59 -13.35
N VAL A 111 19.32 3.90 -12.16
CA VAL A 111 19.62 5.14 -11.42
C VAL A 111 20.29 4.88 -10.07
N TRP A 112 20.25 3.66 -9.55
CA TRP A 112 20.91 3.33 -8.28
C TRP A 112 22.43 3.35 -8.41
N ASN A 113 23.12 3.63 -7.29
CA ASN A 113 24.56 3.74 -7.19
C ASN A 113 25.09 3.08 -5.89
N GLU A 114 26.42 3.02 -5.75
CA GLU A 114 27.11 2.42 -4.60
C GLU A 114 27.71 3.49 -3.64
N GLU A 115 27.23 4.73 -3.74
CA GLU A 115 27.63 5.78 -2.81
C GLU A 115 27.21 5.44 -1.38
N LYS A 116 27.96 5.95 -0.41
CA LYS A 116 27.63 5.79 1.00
C LYS A 116 26.36 6.55 1.36
N ALA A 117 25.54 5.92 2.20
CA ALA A 117 24.35 6.54 2.73
C ALA A 117 24.69 7.72 3.65
N THR A 118 23.85 8.73 3.64
CA THR A 118 23.89 9.82 4.61
C THR A 118 23.22 9.42 5.91
N ASP A 119 23.51 10.11 7.00
CA ASP A 119 22.88 9.87 8.31
C ASP A 119 21.34 10.01 8.23
N ALA A 120 20.86 10.97 7.42
CA ALA A 120 19.42 11.16 7.23
C ALA A 120 18.76 9.96 6.53
N GLU A 121 19.39 9.40 5.51
CA GLU A 121 18.89 8.22 4.80
C GLU A 121 18.97 6.96 5.67
N LEU A 122 20.04 6.78 6.45
CA LEU A 122 20.18 5.71 7.42
C LEU A 122 19.11 5.82 8.52
N LYS A 123 18.82 7.03 8.99
CA LYS A 123 17.76 7.28 9.98
C LYS A 123 16.40 6.84 9.44
N VAL A 124 16.05 7.16 8.18
CA VAL A 124 14.81 6.70 7.54
C VAL A 124 14.76 5.18 7.48
N LEU A 125 15.85 4.53 7.02
CA LEU A 125 15.91 3.07 6.92
C LEU A 125 15.75 2.41 8.29
N HIS A 126 16.51 2.83 9.31
CA HIS A 126 16.48 2.19 10.62
C HIS A 126 15.19 2.42 11.39
N ARG A 127 14.54 3.59 11.21
CA ARG A 127 13.18 3.81 11.71
C ARG A 127 12.19 2.84 11.04
N THR A 128 12.36 2.60 9.75
CA THR A 128 11.53 1.66 9.00
C THR A 128 11.75 0.22 9.47
N ILE A 129 13.01 -0.24 9.63
CA ILE A 129 13.34 -1.57 10.14
C ILE A 129 12.63 -1.81 11.48
N LYS A 130 12.84 -0.93 12.45
CA LYS A 130 12.22 -1.02 13.77
C LYS A 130 10.70 -1.13 13.67
N LYS A 131 10.08 -0.24 12.90
CA LYS A 131 8.61 -0.19 12.82
C LYS A 131 8.02 -1.41 12.11
N ILE A 132 8.66 -1.91 11.05
CA ILE A 132 8.22 -3.12 10.35
C ILE A 132 8.35 -4.36 11.24
N GLU A 133 9.45 -4.49 11.98
CA GLU A 133 9.65 -5.58 12.95
C GLU A 133 8.53 -5.58 14.01
N GLU A 134 8.33 -4.46 14.70
CA GLU A 134 7.29 -4.30 15.71
C GLU A 134 5.87 -4.57 15.17
N ASP A 135 5.55 -4.06 13.99
CA ASP A 135 4.22 -4.20 13.39
C ASP A 135 3.99 -5.65 12.91
N THR A 136 5.01 -6.31 12.40
CA THR A 136 4.92 -7.72 11.96
C THR A 136 4.72 -8.65 13.15
N GLU A 137 5.46 -8.45 14.24
CA GLU A 137 5.29 -9.24 15.48
C GLU A 137 3.87 -9.10 16.06
N ARG A 138 3.26 -7.93 15.90
CA ARG A 138 1.89 -7.64 16.39
C ARG A 138 0.80 -7.95 15.38
N PHE A 139 1.13 -8.51 14.22
CA PHE A 139 0.18 -8.72 13.11
C PHE A 139 -0.50 -7.43 12.60
N SER A 140 0.13 -6.28 12.82
CA SER A 140 -0.35 -4.96 12.37
C SER A 140 0.12 -4.67 10.94
N PHE A 141 -0.20 -5.56 10.00
CA PHE A 141 0.30 -5.50 8.62
C PHE A 141 -0.13 -4.23 7.87
N ASN A 142 -1.28 -3.68 8.20
CA ASN A 142 -1.76 -2.44 7.59
C ASN A 142 -0.88 -1.23 7.93
N THR A 143 -0.36 -1.18 9.15
CA THR A 143 0.59 -0.13 9.56
C THR A 143 1.97 -0.39 8.98
N ALA A 144 2.40 -1.65 8.84
CA ALA A 144 3.62 -2.00 8.15
C ALA A 144 3.60 -1.54 6.68
N VAL A 145 2.53 -1.79 5.93
CA VAL A 145 2.39 -1.31 4.55
C VAL A 145 2.43 0.22 4.48
N SER A 146 1.76 0.91 5.41
CA SER A 146 1.84 2.39 5.50
C SER A 146 3.26 2.86 5.76
N THR A 147 4.02 2.14 6.60
CA THR A 147 5.43 2.46 6.90
C THR A 147 6.32 2.32 5.67
N PHE A 148 6.13 1.29 4.84
CA PHE A 148 6.82 1.19 3.55
C PHE A 148 6.50 2.36 2.63
N MET A 149 5.23 2.78 2.56
CA MET A 149 4.84 3.94 1.74
C MET A 149 5.51 5.23 2.20
N ILE A 150 5.58 5.46 3.51
CA ILE A 150 6.27 6.62 4.10
C ILE A 150 7.76 6.57 3.76
N CYS A 151 8.42 5.42 4.01
CA CYS A 151 9.83 5.24 3.71
C CYS A 151 10.17 5.56 2.25
N VAL A 152 9.45 4.97 1.30
CA VAL A 152 9.66 5.21 -0.13
C VAL A 152 9.40 6.67 -0.51
N ASN A 153 8.43 7.34 0.12
CA ASN A 153 8.18 8.76 -0.10
C ASN A 153 9.37 9.61 0.37
N GLU A 154 9.86 9.40 1.58
CA GLU A 154 10.99 10.13 2.14
C GLU A 154 12.27 9.90 1.34
N LEU A 155 12.58 8.64 0.97
CA LEU A 155 13.73 8.32 0.13
C LEU A 155 13.65 8.97 -1.26
N ALA A 156 12.45 9.02 -1.86
CA ALA A 156 12.24 9.69 -3.13
C ALA A 156 12.43 11.21 -3.04
N ASP A 157 11.94 11.83 -1.96
CA ASP A 157 12.10 13.27 -1.71
C ASP A 157 13.57 13.63 -1.47
N MET A 158 14.34 12.74 -0.83
CA MET A 158 15.80 12.84 -0.68
C MET A 158 16.57 12.52 -1.96
N LYS A 159 15.89 12.00 -3.01
CA LYS A 159 16.53 11.47 -4.23
C LYS A 159 17.54 10.38 -3.90
N CYS A 160 17.25 9.55 -2.92
CA CYS A 160 18.11 8.46 -2.49
C CYS A 160 18.04 7.30 -3.48
N HIS A 161 19.15 6.98 -4.10
CA HIS A 161 19.32 5.86 -5.04
C HIS A 161 20.46 4.92 -4.61
N LYS A 162 20.79 4.91 -3.32
CA LYS A 162 21.97 4.21 -2.79
C LYS A 162 21.67 2.77 -2.48
N LYS A 163 22.44 1.84 -3.05
CA LYS A 163 22.31 0.40 -2.83
C LYS A 163 22.31 0.05 -1.34
N GLU A 164 23.14 0.72 -0.53
CA GLU A 164 23.25 0.53 0.92
C GLU A 164 21.91 0.70 1.65
N ILE A 165 21.01 1.55 1.12
CA ILE A 165 19.64 1.77 1.66
C ILE A 165 18.62 0.88 0.97
N LEU A 166 18.72 0.75 -0.35
CA LEU A 166 17.69 0.09 -1.16
C LEU A 166 17.67 -1.42 -0.98
N GLU A 167 18.85 -2.06 -0.83
CA GLU A 167 18.95 -3.52 -0.68
C GLU A 167 18.29 -4.01 0.64
N PRO A 168 18.60 -3.46 1.83
CA PRO A 168 17.90 -3.83 3.05
C PRO A 168 16.39 -3.57 3.01
N LEU A 169 15.94 -2.49 2.33
CA LEU A 169 14.53 -2.20 2.15
C LEU A 169 13.81 -3.31 1.38
N LEU A 170 14.44 -3.89 0.35
CA LEU A 170 13.87 -5.01 -0.41
C LEU A 170 13.74 -6.28 0.45
N PHE A 171 14.69 -6.55 1.34
CA PHE A 171 14.59 -7.68 2.28
C PHE A 171 13.40 -7.52 3.23
N LEU A 172 13.17 -6.31 3.77
CA LEU A 172 12.01 -6.02 4.59
C LEU A 172 10.69 -6.18 3.82
N LEU A 173 10.68 -5.79 2.54
CA LEU A 173 9.50 -5.79 1.69
C LEU A 173 9.16 -7.20 1.17
N SER A 174 10.12 -8.10 1.08
CA SER A 174 9.97 -9.40 0.40
C SER A 174 8.78 -10.25 0.90
N PRO A 175 8.42 -10.31 2.19
CA PRO A 175 7.25 -11.05 2.64
C PRO A 175 5.92 -10.46 2.12
N TYR A 176 5.90 -9.16 1.85
CA TYR A 176 4.73 -8.41 1.40
C TYR A 176 4.60 -8.41 -0.13
N ALA A 177 5.71 -8.20 -0.84
CA ALA A 177 5.78 -8.08 -2.29
C ALA A 177 6.99 -8.88 -2.84
N PRO A 178 6.90 -10.22 -2.87
CA PRO A 178 8.03 -11.10 -3.16
C PRO A 178 8.56 -10.96 -4.59
N HIS A 179 7.69 -10.78 -5.59
CA HIS A 179 8.12 -10.77 -6.99
C HIS A 179 8.95 -9.52 -7.32
N ILE A 180 8.45 -8.33 -6.96
CA ILE A 180 9.20 -7.08 -7.19
C ILE A 180 10.48 -7.04 -6.37
N SER A 181 10.48 -7.58 -5.15
CA SER A 181 11.67 -7.63 -4.30
C SER A 181 12.74 -8.55 -4.90
N ALA A 182 12.38 -9.73 -5.39
CA ALA A 182 13.30 -10.64 -6.04
C ALA A 182 13.89 -10.05 -7.33
N GLU A 183 13.04 -9.47 -8.18
CA GLU A 183 13.48 -8.83 -9.42
C GLU A 183 14.45 -7.67 -9.14
N LEU A 184 14.10 -6.76 -8.23
CA LEU A 184 14.96 -5.63 -7.90
C LEU A 184 16.28 -6.05 -7.23
N CYS A 185 16.28 -7.09 -6.38
CA CYS A 185 17.53 -7.66 -5.83
C CYS A 185 18.42 -8.22 -6.92
N SER A 186 17.85 -8.95 -7.88
CA SER A 186 18.59 -9.46 -9.04
C SER A 186 19.21 -8.32 -9.86
N LEU A 187 18.42 -7.28 -10.13
CA LEU A 187 18.87 -6.10 -10.89
C LEU A 187 19.93 -5.26 -10.13
N LEU A 188 19.91 -5.25 -8.79
CA LEU A 188 20.96 -4.65 -7.95
C LEU A 188 22.27 -5.46 -7.98
N GLY A 189 22.26 -6.67 -8.51
CA GLY A 189 23.37 -7.61 -8.36
C GLY A 189 23.61 -7.98 -6.90
N SER A 190 22.53 -8.15 -6.13
CA SER A 190 22.61 -8.67 -4.76
C SER A 190 23.15 -10.09 -4.79
N LYS A 191 23.95 -10.43 -3.78
CA LYS A 191 24.48 -11.79 -3.62
C LYS A 191 23.44 -12.76 -3.09
N PHE A 192 22.38 -12.23 -2.50
CA PHE A 192 21.30 -12.99 -1.86
C PHE A 192 19.97 -12.65 -2.50
N SER A 193 19.14 -13.68 -2.67
CA SER A 193 17.72 -13.48 -3.00
C SER A 193 16.92 -13.32 -1.72
N PRO A 194 15.98 -12.38 -1.64
CA PRO A 194 15.10 -12.27 -0.48
C PRO A 194 14.02 -13.35 -0.45
N VAL A 195 13.90 -14.16 -1.50
CA VAL A 195 12.89 -15.22 -1.66
C VAL A 195 13.49 -16.44 -2.35
N GLY A 196 12.88 -17.63 -2.09
CA GLY A 196 13.26 -18.89 -2.71
C GLY A 196 14.37 -19.65 -1.98
N GLU A 197 14.90 -20.68 -2.61
CA GLU A 197 15.96 -21.53 -2.04
C GLU A 197 17.28 -20.77 -1.86
N ASP A 198 17.53 -19.74 -2.67
CA ASP A 198 18.73 -18.90 -2.59
C ASP A 198 18.66 -17.88 -1.43
N ALA A 199 17.59 -17.88 -0.64
CA ALA A 199 17.47 -17.04 0.56
C ALA A 199 18.37 -17.53 1.71
N GLU A 200 18.97 -18.72 1.60
CA GLU A 200 19.91 -19.25 2.57
C GLU A 200 21.15 -18.35 2.63
N GLY A 201 21.42 -17.80 3.83
CA GLY A 201 22.49 -16.82 4.05
C GLY A 201 22.09 -15.35 3.91
N SER A 202 20.85 -15.07 3.51
CA SER A 202 20.29 -13.73 3.59
C SER A 202 20.10 -13.31 5.05
N VAL A 203 20.57 -12.12 5.40
CA VAL A 203 20.46 -11.61 6.77
C VAL A 203 19.34 -10.57 6.81
N TYR A 204 18.35 -10.82 7.67
CA TYR A 204 17.32 -9.81 7.93
C TYR A 204 17.97 -8.54 8.45
N PRO A 205 17.60 -7.34 7.95
CA PRO A 205 18.20 -6.08 8.37
C PRO A 205 18.03 -5.85 9.87
N VAL A 206 19.14 -5.64 10.57
CA VAL A 206 19.14 -5.45 12.03
C VAL A 206 19.00 -3.97 12.37
N PHE A 207 18.08 -3.66 13.28
CA PHE A 207 17.88 -2.31 13.79
C PHE A 207 19.09 -1.84 14.62
N ASN A 208 19.61 -0.64 14.31
CA ASN A 208 20.65 0.02 15.10
C ASN A 208 20.08 1.25 15.80
N PRO A 209 19.85 1.23 17.13
CA PRO A 209 19.26 2.34 17.88
C PRO A 209 20.10 3.62 17.84
N ALA A 210 21.43 3.52 17.76
CA ALA A 210 22.32 4.69 17.73
C ALA A 210 22.05 5.61 16.53
N LEU A 211 21.50 5.07 15.43
CA LEU A 211 21.14 5.87 14.24
C LEU A 211 19.83 6.65 14.38
N LEU A 212 19.06 6.40 15.43
CA LEU A 212 17.84 7.16 15.75
C LEU A 212 18.05 8.18 16.85
N GLU A 213 19.21 8.17 17.52
CA GLU A 213 19.51 9.18 18.55
C GLU A 213 19.56 10.57 17.90
N GLU A 214 18.78 11.48 18.47
CA GLU A 214 18.79 12.87 18.05
C GLU A 214 19.91 13.59 18.80
N SER A 215 20.96 13.98 18.10
CA SER A 215 22.04 14.79 18.67
C SER A 215 21.64 16.27 18.86
N SER A 216 20.53 16.68 18.25
CA SER A 216 20.01 18.05 18.33
C SER A 216 18.53 18.09 18.04
N LYS A 217 17.84 19.07 18.62
CA LYS A 217 16.42 19.31 18.41
C LYS A 217 16.17 20.74 17.97
N GLU A 218 15.35 20.90 16.94
CA GLU A 218 14.95 22.21 16.42
C GLU A 218 13.71 22.71 17.13
N TYR A 219 13.79 23.94 17.67
CA TYR A 219 12.70 24.59 18.36
C TYR A 219 12.29 25.87 17.63
N PRO A 220 11.00 26.02 17.26
CA PRO A 220 10.52 27.25 16.67
C PRO A 220 10.43 28.36 17.72
N VAL A 221 11.06 29.50 17.47
CA VAL A 221 10.98 30.69 18.29
C VAL A 221 9.88 31.60 17.75
N SER A 222 8.85 31.81 18.56
CA SER A 222 7.71 32.64 18.19
C SER A 222 7.71 33.97 18.96
N ILE A 223 7.46 35.07 18.25
CA ILE A 223 7.24 36.40 18.83
C ILE A 223 5.85 36.85 18.44
N ASN A 224 5.02 37.19 19.40
CA ASN A 224 3.62 37.59 19.20
C ASN A 224 2.81 36.56 18.39
N GLY A 225 2.98 35.26 18.70
CA GLY A 225 2.25 34.15 18.03
C GLY A 225 2.71 33.83 16.60
N LYS A 226 3.75 34.48 16.08
CA LYS A 226 4.33 34.18 14.77
C LYS A 226 5.73 33.60 14.92
N VAL A 227 5.98 32.43 14.30
CA VAL A 227 7.32 31.86 14.23
C VAL A 227 8.24 32.81 13.48
N ARG A 228 9.38 33.18 14.08
CA ARG A 228 10.35 34.10 13.51
C ARG A 228 11.64 33.44 13.10
N THR A 229 12.05 32.43 13.82
CA THR A 229 13.25 31.65 13.54
C THR A 229 13.14 30.29 14.23
N ASN A 230 14.00 29.38 13.85
CA ASN A 230 14.20 28.11 14.54
C ASN A 230 15.60 28.13 15.18
N ILE A 231 15.73 27.59 16.38
CA ILE A 231 17.01 27.37 17.06
C ILE A 231 17.25 25.87 17.19
N ILE A 232 18.47 25.43 16.91
CA ILE A 232 18.90 24.05 17.06
C ILE A 232 19.64 23.96 18.39
N ILE A 233 19.18 23.07 19.26
CA ILE A 233 19.79 22.81 20.57
C ILE A 233 20.34 21.39 20.54
N ALA A 234 21.62 21.21 20.86
CA ALA A 234 22.21 19.90 21.07
C ALA A 234 21.58 19.25 22.33
N LEU A 235 21.27 17.95 22.23
CA LEU A 235 20.68 17.13 23.29
C LEU A 235 21.78 16.43 24.09
#